data_a386943c3a8eae0bbcfab019e9bf0b65
#
_entry.id   a386943c3a8eae0bbcfab019e9bf0b65
#
_cell.length_a   1.000
_cell.length_b   1.000
_cell.length_c   1.000
_cell.angle_alpha   90.00
_cell.angle_beta   90.00
_cell.angle_gamma   90.00
#
_symmetry.space_group_name_H-M   'P 1'
#
loop_
_entity.id
_entity.type
_entity.pdbx_description
1 polymer ?
#
loop_
_entity_poly.entity_id
_entity_poly.type
_entity_poly.pdbx_seq_one_letter_code
_entity_poly.pdbx_strand_id
1 'polypeptide(L)'
;MLCLLLLNGCVSYHAEPLDPARDTEGPAAERLLRWLERLAAIKQGMALNDPELFATFGQLTAEAREVVAAHVDHLAAALTEIIADGVRSGEFAVPDPVPAGRAVLHATARFHHPLHASEWADPAIGAELREVWRLLVRGLAARP
;
A
#
# COMPACT_ATOMS: atom_id res chain seq x y z
N MET A 1 -21.55 -9.47 11.40
CA MET A 1 -21.01 -10.76 10.89
C MET A 1 -20.62 -10.67 9.39
N LEU A 2 -21.49 -10.17 8.53
CA LEU A 2 -21.20 -9.99 7.09
C LEU A 2 -20.02 -9.02 6.85
N CYS A 3 -19.97 -7.92 7.59
CA CYS A 3 -18.90 -6.93 7.55
C CYS A 3 -17.51 -7.55 7.88
N LEU A 4 -17.46 -8.42 8.89
CA LEU A 4 -16.23 -9.10 9.29
C LEU A 4 -15.74 -10.11 8.23
N LEU A 5 -16.66 -10.81 7.56
CA LEU A 5 -16.36 -11.75 6.49
C LEU A 5 -15.86 -11.05 5.22
N LEU A 6 -16.46 -9.91 4.86
CA LEU A 6 -16.04 -9.10 3.73
C LEU A 6 -14.68 -8.45 3.97
N LEU A 7 -14.44 -7.94 5.18
CA LEU A 7 -13.16 -7.36 5.58
C LEU A 7 -12.07 -8.43 5.72
N ASN A 8 -12.38 -9.59 6.30
CA ASN A 8 -11.46 -10.73 6.38
C ASN A 8 -11.17 -11.32 4.99
N GLY A 9 -12.16 -11.40 4.11
CA GLY A 9 -11.95 -11.79 2.72
C GLY A 9 -11.03 -10.82 1.99
N CYS A 10 -11.19 -9.53 2.19
CA CYS A 10 -10.32 -8.50 1.65
C CYS A 10 -8.90 -8.60 2.24
N VAL A 11 -8.76 -8.77 3.55
CA VAL A 11 -7.46 -8.95 4.22
C VAL A 11 -6.77 -10.22 3.73
N SER A 12 -7.50 -11.34 3.63
CA SER A 12 -6.94 -12.61 3.15
C SER A 12 -6.56 -12.56 1.66
N TYR A 13 -7.33 -11.86 0.84
CA TYR A 13 -7.04 -11.70 -0.58
C TYR A 13 -5.75 -10.89 -0.84
N HIS A 14 -5.38 -10.00 0.09
CA HIS A 14 -4.17 -9.18 -0.03
C HIS A 14 -2.95 -9.76 0.69
N ALA A 15 -3.15 -10.61 1.69
CA ALA A 15 -2.07 -11.06 2.55
C ALA A 15 -0.97 -11.78 1.76
N GLU A 16 -1.35 -12.64 0.84
CA GLU A 16 -0.40 -13.46 0.09
C GLU A 16 0.35 -12.70 -1.03
N PRO A 17 -0.32 -11.89 -1.88
CA PRO A 17 0.37 -11.11 -2.91
C PRO A 17 1.21 -9.95 -2.38
N LEU A 18 0.94 -9.47 -1.18
CA LEU A 18 1.60 -8.31 -0.56
C LEU A 18 2.59 -8.70 0.54
N ASP A 19 2.86 -9.99 0.73
CA ASP A 19 3.87 -10.45 1.67
C ASP A 19 5.27 -10.00 1.20
N PRO A 20 5.96 -9.12 1.97
CA PRO A 20 7.29 -8.63 1.60
C PRO A 20 8.34 -9.75 1.53
N ALA A 21 8.14 -10.87 2.24
CA ALA A 21 9.02 -12.02 2.20
C ALA A 21 9.02 -12.74 0.84
N ARG A 22 8.01 -12.53 0.00
CA ARG A 22 7.92 -13.12 -1.34
C ARG A 22 8.70 -12.37 -2.41
N ASP A 23 9.02 -11.10 -2.19
CA ASP A 23 9.76 -10.26 -3.12
C ASP A 23 11.04 -9.76 -2.43
N THR A 24 12.06 -10.59 -2.47
CA THR A 24 13.37 -10.32 -1.86
C THR A 24 14.42 -9.94 -2.89
N GLU A 25 14.09 -9.94 -4.18
CA GLU A 25 15.04 -9.70 -5.26
C GLU A 25 15.21 -8.21 -5.57
N GLY A 26 16.45 -7.79 -5.69
CA GLY A 26 16.83 -6.44 -6.10
C GLY A 26 16.86 -5.40 -4.97
N PRO A 27 17.15 -4.15 -5.33
CA PRO A 27 17.23 -3.03 -4.40
C PRO A 27 15.92 -2.80 -3.64
N ALA A 28 16.01 -2.34 -2.39
CA ALA A 28 14.84 -2.06 -1.55
C ALA A 28 13.91 -1.01 -2.18
N ALA A 29 14.46 -0.01 -2.88
CA ALA A 29 13.67 0.99 -3.60
C ALA A 29 12.79 0.38 -4.70
N GLU A 30 13.31 -0.57 -5.47
CA GLU A 30 12.55 -1.25 -6.52
C GLU A 30 11.48 -2.19 -5.92
N ARG A 31 11.82 -2.91 -4.86
CA ARG A 31 10.88 -3.77 -4.12
C ARG A 31 9.71 -2.95 -3.55
N LEU A 32 10.01 -1.79 -3.00
CA LEU A 32 9.01 -0.89 -2.43
C LEU A 32 8.06 -0.36 -3.51
N LEU A 33 8.59 0.06 -4.67
CA LEU A 33 7.76 0.47 -5.81
C LEU A 33 6.87 -0.66 -6.31
N ARG A 34 7.42 -1.85 -6.53
CA ARG A 34 6.63 -3.03 -6.96
C ARG A 34 5.52 -3.36 -5.97
N TRP A 35 5.78 -3.25 -4.68
CA TRP A 35 4.79 -3.48 -3.65
C TRP A 35 3.64 -2.45 -3.71
N LEU A 36 3.96 -1.16 -3.87
CA LEU A 36 2.95 -0.10 -4.02
C LEU A 36 2.12 -0.27 -5.30
N GLU A 37 2.76 -0.62 -6.41
CA GLU A 37 2.06 -0.89 -7.68
C GLU A 37 1.13 -2.11 -7.56
N ARG A 38 1.53 -3.16 -6.85
CA ARG A 38 0.67 -4.32 -6.55
C ARG A 38 -0.53 -3.93 -5.69
N LEU A 39 -0.33 -3.18 -4.62
CA LEU A 39 -1.42 -2.72 -3.77
C LEU A 39 -2.43 -1.90 -4.58
N ALA A 40 -1.96 -0.95 -5.38
CA ALA A 40 -2.80 -0.15 -6.25
C ALA A 40 -3.57 -1.04 -7.25
N ALA A 41 -2.92 -1.96 -7.94
CA ALA A 41 -3.54 -2.86 -8.91
C ALA A 41 -4.62 -3.74 -8.28
N ILE A 42 -4.38 -4.28 -7.08
CA ILE A 42 -5.35 -5.11 -6.36
C ILE A 42 -6.60 -4.27 -6.03
N LYS A 43 -6.43 -3.09 -5.44
CA LYS A 43 -7.55 -2.23 -5.06
C LYS A 43 -8.35 -1.73 -6.26
N GLN A 44 -7.67 -1.30 -7.31
CA GLN A 44 -8.29 -0.85 -8.55
C GLN A 44 -9.01 -2.01 -9.26
N GLY A 45 -8.43 -3.20 -9.28
CA GLY A 45 -9.05 -4.40 -9.82
C GLY A 45 -10.35 -4.77 -9.09
N MET A 46 -10.36 -4.68 -7.76
CA MET A 46 -11.59 -4.91 -6.98
C MET A 46 -12.69 -3.90 -7.32
N ALA A 47 -12.35 -2.63 -7.45
CA ALA A 47 -13.32 -1.58 -7.79
C ALA A 47 -13.91 -1.76 -9.20
N LEU A 48 -13.12 -2.28 -10.15
CA LEU A 48 -13.55 -2.53 -11.53
C LEU A 48 -14.38 -3.80 -11.65
N ASN A 49 -14.01 -4.88 -10.94
CA ASN A 49 -14.65 -6.18 -11.08
C ASN A 49 -15.98 -6.28 -10.35
N ASP A 50 -16.12 -5.57 -9.21
CA ASP A 50 -17.35 -5.54 -8.42
C ASP A 50 -17.54 -4.17 -7.78
N PRO A 51 -17.99 -3.16 -8.56
CA PRO A 51 -18.14 -1.79 -8.07
C PRO A 51 -19.18 -1.66 -6.95
N GLU A 52 -20.23 -2.49 -6.93
CA GLU A 52 -21.25 -2.46 -5.88
C GLU A 52 -20.70 -3.00 -4.56
N LEU A 53 -20.00 -4.12 -4.60
CA LEU A 53 -19.32 -4.68 -3.44
C LEU A 53 -18.25 -3.72 -2.91
N PHE A 54 -17.50 -3.09 -3.81
CA PHE A 54 -16.47 -2.13 -3.44
C PHE A 54 -17.04 -0.86 -2.79
N ALA A 55 -18.18 -0.34 -3.30
CA ALA A 55 -18.89 0.78 -2.69
C ALA A 55 -19.42 0.42 -1.31
N THR A 56 -20.01 -0.78 -1.15
CA THR A 56 -20.45 -1.31 0.15
C THR A 56 -19.26 -1.45 1.12
N PHE A 57 -18.13 -1.94 0.65
CA PHE A 57 -16.90 -1.99 1.43
C PHE A 57 -16.47 -0.60 1.93
N GLY A 58 -16.52 0.42 1.06
CA GLY A 58 -16.20 1.80 1.44
C GLY A 58 -17.11 2.35 2.55
N GLN A 59 -18.40 2.03 2.53
CA GLN A 59 -19.36 2.41 3.58
C GLN A 59 -19.08 1.66 4.89
N LEU A 60 -18.85 0.35 4.84
CA LEU A 60 -18.56 -0.47 6.00
C LEU A 60 -17.23 -0.11 6.66
N THR A 61 -16.23 0.33 5.91
CA THR A 61 -14.95 0.79 6.47
C THR A 61 -15.10 2.06 7.29
N ALA A 62 -16.08 2.92 6.97
CA ALA A 62 -16.37 4.10 7.78
C ALA A 62 -16.95 3.73 9.17
N GLU A 63 -17.62 2.59 9.29
CA GLU A 63 -18.24 2.11 10.52
C GLU A 63 -17.32 1.19 11.34
N ALA A 64 -16.43 0.43 10.69
CA ALA A 64 -15.57 -0.58 11.30
C ALA A 64 -14.15 -0.07 11.56
N ARG A 65 -14.00 1.02 12.29
CA ARG A 65 -12.72 1.73 12.51
C ARG A 65 -11.57 0.84 12.99
N GLU A 66 -11.82 -0.07 13.92
CA GLU A 66 -10.78 -0.95 14.47
C GLU A 66 -10.25 -1.94 13.44
N VAL A 67 -11.12 -2.48 12.59
CA VAL A 67 -10.73 -3.41 11.52
C VAL A 67 -9.94 -2.68 10.44
N VAL A 68 -10.34 -1.45 10.11
CA VAL A 68 -9.61 -0.59 9.16
C VAL A 68 -8.24 -0.23 9.73
N ALA A 69 -8.15 0.15 11.00
CA ALA A 69 -6.89 0.45 11.64
C ALA A 69 -5.93 -0.75 11.60
N ALA A 70 -6.42 -1.95 11.94
CA ALA A 70 -5.63 -3.18 11.87
C ALA A 70 -5.14 -3.49 10.43
N HIS A 71 -5.98 -3.25 9.42
CA HIS A 71 -5.58 -3.41 8.01
C HIS A 71 -4.51 -2.39 7.60
N VAL A 72 -4.67 -1.13 7.98
CA VAL A 72 -3.66 -0.08 7.72
C VAL A 72 -2.35 -0.40 8.42
N ASP A 73 -2.39 -0.89 9.66
CA ASP A 73 -1.22 -1.30 10.41
C ASP A 73 -0.50 -2.48 9.74
N HIS A 74 -1.25 -3.45 9.22
CA HIS A 74 -0.68 -4.57 8.46
C HIS A 74 0.03 -4.11 7.18
N LEU A 75 -0.59 -3.23 6.39
CA LEU A 75 0.03 -2.67 5.19
C LEU A 75 1.28 -1.84 5.53
N ALA A 76 1.21 -1.02 6.57
CA ALA A 76 2.34 -0.22 7.02
C ALA A 76 3.50 -1.10 7.52
N ALA A 77 3.22 -2.22 8.19
CA ALA A 77 4.23 -3.17 8.63
C ALA A 77 5.00 -3.79 7.46
N ALA A 78 4.30 -4.19 6.37
CA ALA A 78 4.95 -4.70 5.18
C ALA A 78 5.92 -3.69 4.53
N LEU A 79 5.52 -2.43 4.45
CA LEU A 79 6.40 -1.35 3.97
C LEU A 79 7.59 -1.12 4.91
N THR A 80 7.35 -1.20 6.22
CA THR A 80 8.40 -1.07 7.24
C THR A 80 9.47 -2.13 7.08
N GLU A 81 9.11 -3.39 6.79
CA GLU A 81 10.07 -4.48 6.57
C GLU A 81 10.97 -4.19 5.37
N ILE A 82 10.41 -3.76 4.22
CA ILE A 82 11.18 -3.44 3.03
C ILE A 82 12.10 -2.23 3.30
N ILE A 83 11.62 -1.21 4.01
CA ILE A 83 12.43 -0.04 4.37
C ILE A 83 13.56 -0.43 5.33
N ALA A 84 13.29 -1.29 6.30
CA ALA A 84 14.30 -1.78 7.23
C ALA A 84 15.41 -2.57 6.50
N ASP A 85 15.05 -3.37 5.48
CA ASP A 85 16.02 -4.02 4.60
C ASP A 85 16.91 -2.99 3.88
N GLY A 86 16.32 -1.94 3.34
CA GLY A 86 17.05 -0.85 2.68
C GLY A 86 17.99 -0.10 3.63
N VAL A 87 17.60 0.08 4.88
CA VAL A 87 18.48 0.66 5.91
C VAL A 87 19.65 -0.27 6.21
N ARG A 88 19.39 -1.58 6.37
CA ARG A 88 20.44 -2.57 6.63
C ARG A 88 21.44 -2.69 5.47
N SER A 89 20.98 -2.56 4.24
CA SER A 89 21.85 -2.59 3.05
C SER A 89 22.57 -1.27 2.79
N GLY A 90 22.23 -0.20 3.51
CA GLY A 90 22.80 1.14 3.30
C GLY A 90 22.17 1.90 2.13
N GLU A 91 21.10 1.39 1.53
CA GLU A 91 20.35 2.05 0.46
C GLU A 91 19.50 3.22 0.97
N PHE A 92 18.93 3.05 2.16
CA PHE A 92 18.12 4.07 2.84
C PHE A 92 18.80 4.61 4.10
N ALA A 93 18.52 5.88 4.41
CA ALA A 93 19.04 6.56 5.60
C ALA A 93 17.92 7.24 6.39
N VAL A 94 16.93 6.44 6.81
CA VAL A 94 15.86 6.91 7.69
C VAL A 94 16.15 6.50 9.14
N PRO A 95 15.88 7.40 10.12
CA PRO A 95 16.18 7.11 11.52
C PRO A 95 15.36 5.95 12.09
N ASP A 96 14.11 5.81 11.64
CA ASP A 96 13.18 4.78 12.08
C ASP A 96 12.33 4.31 10.90
N PRO A 97 12.42 3.04 10.51
CA PRO A 97 11.61 2.47 9.42
C PRO A 97 10.10 2.45 9.70
N VAL A 98 9.67 2.40 10.96
CA VAL A 98 8.25 2.27 11.32
C VAL A 98 7.46 3.52 10.90
N PRO A 99 7.77 4.75 11.35
CA PRO A 99 7.08 5.94 10.88
C PRO A 99 7.30 6.20 9.38
N ALA A 100 8.44 5.80 8.82
CA ALA A 100 8.70 5.92 7.37
C ALA A 100 7.76 5.06 6.54
N GLY A 101 7.52 3.79 6.92
CA GLY A 101 6.57 2.90 6.25
C GLY A 101 5.15 3.45 6.29
N ARG A 102 4.72 3.98 7.43
CA ARG A 102 3.41 4.63 7.57
C ARG A 102 3.30 5.90 6.71
N ALA A 103 4.35 6.72 6.66
CA ALA A 103 4.38 7.93 5.85
C ALA A 103 4.29 7.62 4.36
N VAL A 104 5.00 6.59 3.87
CA VAL A 104 4.91 6.13 2.47
C VAL A 104 3.49 5.66 2.15
N LEU A 105 2.86 4.86 3.03
CA LEU A 105 1.49 4.40 2.83
C LEU A 105 0.51 5.57 2.72
N HIS A 106 0.60 6.55 3.62
CA HIS A 106 -0.28 7.71 3.60
C HIS A 106 -0.05 8.60 2.38
N ALA A 107 1.21 8.83 1.99
CA ALA A 107 1.55 9.65 0.82
C ALA A 107 1.04 9.04 -0.50
N THR A 108 0.84 7.73 -0.54
CA THR A 108 0.35 7.01 -1.72
C THR A 108 -1.15 6.65 -1.65
N ALA A 109 -1.88 7.16 -0.64
CA ALA A 109 -3.28 6.81 -0.40
C ALA A 109 -4.21 7.03 -1.60
N ARG A 110 -3.97 8.05 -2.42
CA ARG A 110 -4.75 8.33 -3.63
C ARG A 110 -4.86 7.12 -4.57
N PHE A 111 -3.85 6.26 -4.58
CA PHE A 111 -3.74 5.16 -5.54
C PHE A 111 -4.37 3.85 -5.05
N HIS A 112 -4.69 3.74 -3.75
CA HIS A 112 -5.18 2.50 -3.15
C HIS A 112 -6.28 2.68 -2.09
N HIS A 113 -6.53 3.91 -1.63
CA HIS A 113 -7.57 4.14 -0.62
C HIS A 113 -8.93 4.28 -1.29
N PRO A 114 -9.99 3.57 -0.84
CA PRO A 114 -11.31 3.53 -1.49
C PRO A 114 -11.96 4.89 -1.74
N LEU A 115 -11.68 5.91 -0.92
CA LEU A 115 -12.21 7.26 -1.12
C LEU A 115 -11.78 7.91 -2.45
N HIS A 116 -10.72 7.41 -3.08
CA HIS A 116 -10.20 7.90 -4.35
C HIS A 116 -10.59 7.02 -5.55
N ALA A 117 -11.48 6.04 -5.36
CA ALA A 117 -11.83 5.08 -6.39
C ALA A 117 -12.36 5.72 -7.69
N SER A 118 -13.05 6.86 -7.59
CA SER A 118 -13.53 7.60 -8.76
C SER A 118 -12.42 8.14 -9.67
N GLU A 119 -11.20 8.28 -9.15
CA GLU A 119 -10.04 8.78 -9.88
C GLU A 119 -9.28 7.66 -10.62
N TRP A 120 -9.51 6.38 -10.26
CA TRP A 120 -8.73 5.26 -10.75
C TRP A 120 -9.01 4.85 -12.20
N ALA A 121 -10.07 5.39 -12.81
CA ALA A 121 -10.35 5.23 -14.22
C ALA A 121 -9.44 6.09 -15.12
N ASP A 122 -8.71 7.04 -14.55
CA ASP A 122 -7.76 7.87 -15.29
C ASP A 122 -6.58 7.01 -15.77
N PRO A 123 -6.30 6.96 -17.10
CA PRO A 123 -5.16 6.21 -17.63
C PRO A 123 -3.80 6.72 -17.15
N ALA A 124 -3.73 7.95 -16.62
CA ALA A 124 -2.50 8.53 -16.08
C ALA A 124 -2.20 8.06 -14.65
N ILE A 125 -3.14 7.43 -13.94
CA ILE A 125 -3.03 7.12 -12.51
C ILE A 125 -1.75 6.35 -12.15
N GLY A 126 -1.35 5.39 -12.96
CA GLY A 126 -0.12 4.62 -12.74
C GLY A 126 1.15 5.44 -12.97
N ALA A 127 1.14 6.37 -13.93
CA ALA A 127 2.27 7.28 -14.14
C ALA A 127 2.41 8.26 -12.98
N GLU A 128 1.30 8.76 -12.46
CA GLU A 128 1.28 9.66 -11.29
C GLU A 128 1.80 8.98 -10.03
N LEU A 129 1.47 7.70 -9.81
CA LEU A 129 2.05 6.92 -8.70
C LEU A 129 3.58 6.91 -8.79
N ARG A 130 4.15 6.70 -9.98
CA ARG A 130 5.61 6.70 -10.19
C ARG A 130 6.23 8.07 -9.97
N GLU A 131 5.53 9.16 -10.30
CA GLU A 131 6.03 10.51 -10.00
C GLU A 131 6.07 10.76 -8.49
N VAL A 132 5.01 10.41 -7.76
CA VAL A 132 5.00 10.48 -6.28
C VAL A 132 6.13 9.62 -5.71
N TRP A 133 6.31 8.39 -6.23
CA TRP A 133 7.38 7.51 -5.80
C TRP A 133 8.77 8.12 -6.00
N ARG A 134 9.04 8.77 -7.14
CA ARG A 134 10.33 9.44 -7.39
C ARG A 134 10.67 10.50 -6.37
N LEU A 135 9.66 11.18 -5.81
CA LEU A 135 9.86 12.14 -4.73
C LEU A 135 10.13 11.44 -3.39
N LEU A 136 9.33 10.39 -3.08
CA LEU A 136 9.46 9.65 -1.83
C LEU A 136 10.81 8.94 -1.71
N VAL A 137 11.25 8.26 -2.76
CA VAL A 137 12.51 7.50 -2.74
C VAL A 137 13.71 8.40 -2.50
N ARG A 138 13.70 9.65 -2.98
CA ARG A 138 14.75 10.64 -2.70
C ARG A 138 14.80 11.04 -1.22
N GLY A 139 13.64 11.04 -0.55
CA GLY A 139 13.56 11.29 0.89
C GLY A 139 14.04 10.12 1.74
N LEU A 140 13.95 8.89 1.21
CA LEU A 140 14.41 7.67 1.90
C LEU A 140 15.91 7.41 1.68
N ALA A 141 16.43 7.77 0.52
CA ALA A 141 17.76 7.40 0.07
C ALA A 141 18.87 7.93 1.00
N ALA A 142 19.89 7.10 1.20
CA ALA A 142 21.14 7.55 1.79
C ALA A 142 21.77 8.64 0.89
N ARG A 143 22.23 9.72 1.53
CA ARG A 143 23.00 10.74 0.81
C ARG A 143 24.44 10.26 0.63
N PRO A 144 25.02 10.51 -0.55
CA PRO A 144 26.44 10.18 -0.77
C PRO A 144 27.37 10.97 0.16
#